data_d33f7f377bb447c51462fd31b84f9744
#
_entry.id   d33f7f377bb447c51462fd31b84f9744
#
_cell.length_a   1.000
_cell.length_b   1.000
_cell.length_c   1.000
_cell.angle_alpha   90.00
_cell.angle_beta   90.00
_cell.angle_gamma   90.00
#
_symmetry.space_group_name_H-M   'P 1'
#
loop_
_entity.id
_entity.type
_entity.pdbx_description
1 polymer ?
#
loop_
_entity_poly.entity_id
_entity_poly.type
_entity_poly.pdbx_seq_one_letter_code
_entity_poly.pdbx_strand_id
1 'polypeptide(L)'
;MQELDFGILVLMGVSGWSCFRHGFTRSVRGILSIALGVLMANQFWPLLASLIVVYLEKTEIAKWISVIVIVVSVSIIVDFFLERFGVIIEKGVLGWINSMIGAVFGVVFSCILIGTILLFAQKYGGATVKNLIANSNFAPTLIITADQFLNFGRQVVEEQADKFS
;
A
#
# COMPACT_ATOMS: atom_id res chain seq x y z
N MET A 1 7.85 -28.33 -2.53
CA MET A 1 7.36 -26.95 -2.36
C MET A 1 7.14 -26.78 -0.88
N GLN A 2 7.78 -25.83 -0.29
CA GLN A 2 7.62 -25.59 1.16
C GLN A 2 6.31 -24.90 1.43
N GLU A 3 5.75 -25.05 2.60
CA GLU A 3 4.45 -24.47 2.98
C GLU A 3 4.42 -22.95 2.77
N LEU A 4 5.55 -22.27 2.99
CA LEU A 4 5.68 -20.84 2.76
C LEU A 4 5.54 -20.47 1.27
N ASP A 5 6.17 -21.24 0.36
CA ASP A 5 6.10 -21.01 -1.09
C ASP A 5 4.67 -21.15 -1.61
N PHE A 6 3.95 -22.15 -1.09
CA PHE A 6 2.54 -22.35 -1.44
C PHE A 6 1.68 -21.16 -0.95
N GLY A 7 1.90 -20.70 0.27
CA GLY A 7 1.23 -19.52 0.81
C GLY A 7 1.48 -18.27 -0.01
N ILE A 8 2.73 -18.02 -0.41
CA ILE A 8 3.12 -16.89 -1.27
C ILE A 8 2.39 -16.97 -2.62
N LEU A 9 2.41 -18.13 -3.29
CA LEU A 9 1.75 -18.30 -4.59
C LEU A 9 0.23 -18.12 -4.50
N VAL A 10 -0.41 -18.63 -3.45
CA VAL A 10 -1.85 -18.42 -3.21
C VAL A 10 -2.17 -16.95 -3.03
N LEU A 11 -1.41 -16.23 -2.19
CA LEU A 11 -1.61 -14.80 -1.97
C LEU A 11 -1.41 -13.98 -3.25
N MET A 12 -0.37 -14.28 -4.03
CA MET A 12 -0.13 -13.62 -5.32
C MET A 12 -1.25 -13.91 -6.31
N GLY A 13 -1.72 -15.18 -6.39
CA GLY A 13 -2.82 -15.57 -7.24
C GLY A 13 -4.13 -14.88 -6.88
N VAL A 14 -4.47 -14.85 -5.61
CA VAL A 14 -5.68 -14.16 -5.09
C VAL A 14 -5.60 -12.66 -5.36
N SER A 15 -4.44 -12.03 -5.16
CA SER A 15 -4.23 -10.61 -5.42
C SER A 15 -4.36 -10.28 -6.92
N GLY A 16 -3.71 -11.08 -7.78
CA GLY A 16 -3.82 -10.93 -9.22
C GLY A 16 -5.25 -11.13 -9.72
N TRP A 17 -5.95 -12.15 -9.23
CA TRP A 17 -7.35 -12.41 -9.57
C TRP A 17 -8.28 -11.30 -9.09
N SER A 18 -8.07 -10.80 -7.88
CA SER A 18 -8.86 -9.68 -7.34
C SER A 18 -8.68 -8.42 -8.18
N CYS A 19 -7.43 -8.06 -8.51
CA CYS A 19 -7.14 -6.90 -9.35
C CYS A 19 -7.60 -7.09 -10.80
N PHE A 20 -7.59 -8.32 -11.33
CA PHE A 20 -8.17 -8.63 -12.63
C PHE A 20 -9.68 -8.35 -12.66
N ARG A 21 -10.41 -8.81 -11.64
CA ARG A 21 -11.86 -8.60 -11.55
C ARG A 21 -12.26 -7.14 -11.35
N HIS A 22 -11.46 -6.39 -10.61
CA HIS A 22 -11.75 -4.97 -10.31
C HIS A 22 -11.17 -4.02 -11.36
N GLY A 23 -10.21 -4.49 -12.18
CA GLY A 23 -9.49 -3.68 -13.14
C GLY A 23 -8.39 -2.81 -12.51
N PHE A 24 -7.44 -2.39 -13.35
CA PHE A 24 -6.32 -1.54 -12.94
C PHE A 24 -6.77 -0.19 -12.38
N THR A 25 -7.69 0.46 -13.07
CA THR A 25 -8.21 1.79 -12.70
C THR A 25 -8.76 1.81 -11.28
N ARG A 26 -9.51 0.77 -10.89
CA ARG A 26 -10.08 0.68 -9.55
C ARG A 26 -9.03 0.36 -8.49
N SER A 27 -8.05 -0.48 -8.82
CA SER A 27 -6.96 -0.83 -7.90
C SER A 27 -6.04 0.36 -7.63
N VAL A 28 -5.66 1.10 -8.67
CA VAL A 28 -4.85 2.33 -8.54
C VAL A 28 -5.61 3.44 -7.83
N ARG A 29 -6.92 3.56 -8.07
CA ARG A 29 -7.77 4.54 -7.41
C ARG A 29 -7.70 4.42 -5.90
N GLY A 30 -7.86 3.21 -5.35
CA GLY A 30 -7.78 2.98 -3.91
C GLY A 30 -6.42 3.37 -3.32
N ILE A 31 -5.32 3.01 -3.98
CA ILE A 31 -3.98 3.38 -3.53
C ILE A 31 -3.77 4.90 -3.60
N LEU A 32 -4.20 5.53 -4.68
CA LEU A 32 -4.08 6.98 -4.86
C LEU A 32 -4.90 7.75 -3.83
N SER A 33 -6.12 7.28 -3.53
CA SER A 33 -6.98 7.87 -2.50
C SER A 33 -6.33 7.83 -1.12
N ILE A 34 -5.75 6.69 -0.74
CA ILE A 34 -5.04 6.55 0.53
C ILE A 34 -3.77 7.42 0.56
N ALA A 35 -2.99 7.41 -0.52
CA ALA A 35 -1.77 8.22 -0.61
C ALA A 35 -2.06 9.72 -0.46
N LEU A 36 -3.09 10.22 -1.14
CA LEU A 36 -3.56 11.61 -0.99
C LEU A 36 -4.09 11.88 0.42
N GLY A 37 -4.79 10.91 1.01
CA GLY A 37 -5.25 10.99 2.39
C GLY A 37 -4.09 11.16 3.39
N VAL A 38 -3.01 10.38 3.21
CA VAL A 38 -1.82 10.47 4.06
C VAL A 38 -1.09 11.81 3.86
N LEU A 39 -0.95 12.28 2.61
CA LEU A 39 -0.34 13.59 2.33
C LEU A 39 -1.13 14.73 2.99
N MET A 40 -2.45 14.72 2.86
CA MET A 40 -3.33 15.71 3.50
C MET A 40 -3.28 15.60 5.03
N ALA A 41 -3.26 14.39 5.58
CA ALA A 41 -3.14 14.19 7.01
C ALA A 41 -1.82 14.78 7.55
N ASN A 42 -0.71 14.59 6.85
CA ASN A 42 0.58 15.15 7.27
C ASN A 42 0.55 16.69 7.36
N GLN A 43 -0.23 17.36 6.55
CA GLN A 43 -0.35 18.82 6.54
C GLN A 43 -1.41 19.35 7.52
N PHE A 44 -2.54 18.65 7.64
CA PHE A 44 -3.72 19.16 8.35
C PHE A 44 -3.94 18.55 9.74
N TRP A 45 -3.16 17.51 10.15
CA TRP A 45 -3.33 16.90 11.47
C TRP A 45 -3.22 17.90 12.64
N PRO A 46 -2.36 18.96 12.61
CA PRO A 46 -2.24 19.86 13.74
C PRO A 46 -3.53 20.67 13.98
N LEU A 47 -4.20 21.06 12.88
CA LEU A 47 -5.47 21.79 12.94
C LEU A 47 -6.56 20.94 13.60
N LEU A 48 -6.71 19.68 13.18
CA LEU A 48 -7.72 18.81 13.76
C LEU A 48 -7.36 18.36 15.17
N ALA A 49 -6.08 18.10 15.42
CA ALA A 49 -5.61 17.72 16.76
C ALA A 49 -5.86 18.82 17.80
N SER A 50 -5.70 20.09 17.44
CA SER A 50 -5.97 21.22 18.35
C SER A 50 -7.44 21.30 18.79
N LEU A 51 -8.37 20.88 17.92
CA LEU A 51 -9.80 20.79 18.26
C LEU A 51 -10.11 19.59 19.14
N ILE A 52 -9.43 18.46 18.91
CA ILE A 52 -9.67 17.20 19.63
C ILE A 52 -9.04 17.23 21.02
N VAL A 53 -7.89 17.88 21.18
CA VAL A 53 -7.19 18.01 22.49
C VAL A 53 -8.06 18.67 23.54
N VAL A 54 -8.99 19.54 23.14
CA VAL A 54 -9.95 20.16 24.07
C VAL A 54 -10.83 19.12 24.80
N TYR A 55 -11.06 17.97 24.14
CA TYR A 55 -11.88 16.88 24.69
C TYR A 55 -11.06 15.70 25.23
N LEU A 56 -9.81 15.56 24.77
CA LEU A 56 -8.92 14.47 25.13
C LEU A 56 -7.66 15.06 25.76
N GLU A 57 -7.48 14.87 27.05
CA GLU A 57 -6.31 15.38 27.81
C GLU A 57 -4.93 14.85 27.31
N LYS A 58 -4.92 13.85 26.39
CA LYS A 58 -3.71 13.21 25.87
C LYS A 58 -3.44 13.63 24.42
N THR A 59 -2.46 14.49 24.24
CA THR A 59 -2.03 15.03 22.93
C THR A 59 -1.66 13.95 21.91
N GLU A 60 -1.01 12.87 22.33
CA GLU A 60 -0.61 11.76 21.44
C GLU A 60 -1.83 11.04 20.84
N ILE A 61 -2.85 10.80 21.66
CA ILE A 61 -4.08 10.13 21.19
C ILE A 61 -4.83 11.04 20.21
N ALA A 62 -4.93 12.33 20.53
CA ALA A 62 -5.57 13.33 19.66
C ALA A 62 -4.87 13.38 18.28
N LYS A 63 -3.54 13.31 18.23
CA LYS A 63 -2.77 13.24 17.00
C LYS A 63 -3.15 12.03 16.14
N TRP A 64 -3.11 10.83 16.71
CA TRP A 64 -3.42 9.61 15.98
C TRP A 64 -4.87 9.57 15.46
N ILE A 65 -5.82 10.00 16.29
CA ILE A 65 -7.23 10.12 15.88
C ILE A 65 -7.37 11.12 14.72
N SER A 66 -6.72 12.28 14.81
CA SER A 66 -6.75 13.29 13.76
C SER A 66 -6.22 12.77 12.43
N VAL A 67 -5.07 12.07 12.46
CA VAL A 67 -4.48 11.47 11.27
C VAL A 67 -5.44 10.44 10.64
N ILE A 68 -5.99 9.53 11.44
CA ILE A 68 -6.92 8.50 10.95
C ILE A 68 -8.18 9.15 10.34
N VAL A 69 -8.77 10.13 11.02
CA VAL A 69 -9.98 10.81 10.55
C VAL A 69 -9.72 11.53 9.22
N ILE A 70 -8.59 12.24 9.11
CA ILE A 70 -8.24 12.94 7.85
C ILE A 70 -8.01 11.94 6.73
N VAL A 71 -7.20 10.88 6.97
CA VAL A 71 -6.91 9.86 5.94
C VAL A 71 -8.21 9.23 5.44
N VAL A 72 -9.08 8.80 6.34
CA VAL A 72 -10.35 8.16 5.97
C VAL A 72 -11.26 9.13 5.21
N SER A 73 -11.44 10.35 5.73
CA SER A 73 -12.32 11.35 5.11
C SER A 73 -11.84 11.74 3.71
N VAL A 74 -10.56 12.05 3.57
CA VAL A 74 -9.97 12.42 2.27
C VAL A 74 -10.02 11.25 1.31
N SER A 75 -9.71 10.02 1.76
CA SER A 75 -9.77 8.84 0.91
C SER A 75 -11.18 8.59 0.36
N ILE A 76 -12.22 8.75 1.19
CA ILE A 76 -13.61 8.60 0.75
C ILE A 76 -13.98 9.67 -0.29
N ILE A 77 -13.61 10.93 -0.03
CA ILE A 77 -13.89 12.05 -0.94
C ILE A 77 -13.20 11.83 -2.28
N VAL A 78 -11.90 11.52 -2.26
CA VAL A 78 -11.10 11.30 -3.47
C VAL A 78 -11.63 10.08 -4.25
N ASP A 79 -11.95 8.98 -3.56
CA ASP A 79 -12.49 7.78 -4.18
C ASP A 79 -13.84 8.06 -4.88
N PHE A 80 -14.71 8.83 -4.23
CA PHE A 80 -15.99 9.27 -4.80
C PHE A 80 -15.81 10.09 -6.09
N PHE A 81 -14.86 11.05 -6.09
CA PHE A 81 -14.57 11.83 -7.28
C PHE A 81 -13.96 10.97 -8.40
N LEU A 82 -12.97 10.13 -8.09
CA LEU A 82 -12.32 9.28 -9.07
C LEU A 82 -13.26 8.20 -9.65
N GLU A 83 -14.27 7.78 -8.90
CA GLU A 83 -15.29 6.84 -9.40
C GLU A 83 -16.09 7.42 -10.57
N ARG A 84 -16.41 8.69 -10.51
CA ARG A 84 -17.13 9.38 -11.60
C ARG A 84 -16.33 9.43 -12.90
N PHE A 85 -15.00 9.53 -12.80
CA PHE A 85 -14.10 9.52 -13.97
C PHE A 85 -13.78 8.10 -14.45
N GLY A 86 -13.72 7.11 -13.55
CA GLY A 86 -13.39 5.71 -13.87
C GLY A 86 -14.44 5.00 -14.73
N VAL A 87 -15.72 5.36 -14.61
CA VAL A 87 -16.83 4.76 -15.37
C VAL A 87 -16.65 4.84 -16.90
N ILE A 88 -15.89 5.83 -17.39
CA ILE A 88 -15.66 6.04 -18.83
C ILE A 88 -14.70 4.98 -19.40
N ILE A 89 -13.78 4.47 -18.58
CA ILE A 89 -12.70 3.54 -19.01
C ILE A 89 -13.16 2.07 -18.91
N GLU A 90 -14.14 1.78 -18.08
CA GLU A 90 -14.58 0.40 -17.79
C GLU A 90 -15.47 -0.22 -18.89
N LYS A 91 -15.91 0.55 -19.88
CA LYS A 91 -16.84 0.09 -20.92
C LYS A 91 -16.11 -0.32 -22.22
N GLY A 92 -16.36 -1.55 -22.70
CA GLY A 92 -15.91 -2.03 -24.00
C GLY A 92 -14.53 -2.72 -23.99
N VAL A 93 -13.81 -2.67 -25.12
CA VAL A 93 -12.48 -3.30 -25.32
C VAL A 93 -11.44 -2.79 -24.31
N LEU A 94 -11.54 -1.51 -23.90
CA LEU A 94 -10.70 -0.90 -22.88
C LEU A 94 -10.87 -1.56 -21.51
N GLY A 95 -12.05 -2.09 -21.19
CA GLY A 95 -12.30 -2.81 -19.94
C GLY A 95 -11.48 -4.10 -19.83
N TRP A 96 -11.33 -4.85 -20.90
CA TRP A 96 -10.52 -6.09 -20.89
C TRP A 96 -9.03 -5.79 -20.71
N ILE A 97 -8.51 -4.80 -21.44
CA ILE A 97 -7.13 -4.33 -21.29
C ILE A 97 -6.90 -3.82 -19.86
N ASN A 98 -7.81 -3.03 -19.31
CA ASN A 98 -7.76 -2.55 -17.95
C ASN A 98 -7.71 -3.69 -16.92
N SER A 99 -8.46 -4.78 -17.13
CA SER A 99 -8.42 -5.96 -16.28
C SER A 99 -7.10 -6.73 -16.37
N MET A 100 -6.54 -6.87 -17.57
CA MET A 100 -5.24 -7.53 -17.75
C MET A 100 -4.11 -6.74 -17.08
N ILE A 101 -4.07 -5.43 -17.29
CA ILE A 101 -3.11 -4.54 -16.61
C ILE A 101 -3.32 -4.62 -15.09
N GLY A 102 -4.58 -4.67 -14.63
CA GLY A 102 -4.92 -4.87 -13.22
C GLY A 102 -4.34 -6.15 -12.64
N ALA A 103 -4.42 -7.27 -13.36
CA ALA A 103 -3.84 -8.54 -12.91
C ALA A 103 -2.32 -8.45 -12.72
N VAL A 104 -1.61 -7.91 -13.71
CA VAL A 104 -0.15 -7.72 -13.63
C VAL A 104 0.20 -6.79 -12.46
N PHE A 105 -0.53 -5.68 -12.33
CA PHE A 105 -0.35 -4.74 -11.23
C PHE A 105 -0.59 -5.40 -9.87
N GLY A 106 -1.65 -6.22 -9.73
CA GLY A 106 -1.95 -6.94 -8.51
C GLY A 106 -0.86 -7.92 -8.10
N VAL A 107 -0.27 -8.63 -9.06
CA VAL A 107 0.86 -9.53 -8.82
C VAL A 107 2.09 -8.74 -8.38
N VAL A 108 2.48 -7.70 -9.10
CA VAL A 108 3.64 -6.86 -8.75
C VAL A 108 3.48 -6.21 -7.38
N PHE A 109 2.32 -5.65 -7.11
CA PHE A 109 2.02 -5.03 -5.82
C PHE A 109 2.05 -6.04 -4.66
N SER A 110 1.51 -7.25 -4.88
CA SER A 110 1.58 -8.32 -3.87
C SER A 110 3.02 -8.80 -3.63
N CYS A 111 3.87 -8.84 -4.66
CA CYS A 111 5.29 -9.15 -4.49
C CYS A 111 5.98 -8.16 -3.54
N ILE A 112 5.73 -6.86 -3.73
CA ILE A 112 6.31 -5.80 -2.87
C ILE A 112 5.76 -5.91 -1.45
N LEU A 113 4.44 -6.09 -1.28
CA LEU A 113 3.82 -6.23 0.04
C LEU A 113 4.33 -7.45 0.79
N ILE A 114 4.28 -8.62 0.16
CA ILE A 114 4.75 -9.87 0.77
C ILE A 114 6.24 -9.77 1.09
N GLY A 115 7.05 -9.26 0.14
CA GLY A 115 8.47 -9.04 0.35
C GLY A 115 8.76 -8.10 1.53
N THR A 116 8.00 -7.03 1.68
CA THR A 116 8.10 -6.10 2.81
C THR A 116 7.75 -6.79 4.13
N ILE A 117 6.68 -7.56 4.17
CA ILE A 117 6.27 -8.32 5.36
C ILE A 117 7.36 -9.34 5.73
N LEU A 118 7.89 -10.07 4.74
CA LEU A 118 8.97 -11.05 4.95
C LEU A 118 10.27 -10.38 5.43
N LEU A 119 10.60 -9.20 4.91
CA LEU A 119 11.76 -8.42 5.37
C LEU A 119 11.63 -8.02 6.84
N PHE A 120 10.45 -7.53 7.26
CA PHE A 120 10.17 -7.27 8.67
C PHE A 120 10.19 -8.55 9.51
N ALA A 121 9.61 -9.63 9.01
CA ALA A 121 9.63 -10.92 9.68
C ALA A 121 11.04 -11.50 9.84
N GLN A 122 11.91 -11.30 8.85
CA GLN A 122 13.32 -11.68 8.93
C GLN A 122 14.07 -10.84 9.97
N LYS A 123 13.75 -9.54 10.08
CA LYS A 123 14.44 -8.62 11.01
C LYS A 123 14.01 -8.86 12.46
N TYR A 124 12.72 -9.03 12.71
CA TYR A 124 12.13 -9.10 14.06
C TYR A 124 11.67 -10.50 14.47
N GLY A 125 11.59 -11.44 13.53
CA GLY A 125 11.14 -12.80 13.78
C GLY A 125 12.16 -13.66 14.49
N GLY A 126 11.67 -14.66 15.23
CA GLY A 126 12.49 -15.66 15.90
C GLY A 126 13.21 -16.61 14.92
N ALA A 127 14.05 -17.51 15.48
CA ALA A 127 14.83 -18.47 14.69
C ALA A 127 13.98 -19.33 13.73
N THR A 128 12.78 -19.72 14.16
CA THR A 128 11.84 -20.51 13.34
C THR A 128 11.42 -19.77 12.07
N VAL A 129 11.09 -18.48 12.17
CA VAL A 129 10.68 -17.65 11.04
C VAL A 129 11.83 -17.45 10.06
N LYS A 130 13.03 -17.20 10.57
CA LYS A 130 14.23 -17.05 9.75
C LYS A 130 14.55 -18.33 8.96
N ASN A 131 14.40 -19.49 9.60
CA ASN A 131 14.61 -20.78 8.94
C ASN A 131 13.54 -21.06 7.86
N LEU A 132 12.28 -20.71 8.09
CA LEU A 132 11.22 -20.82 7.08
C LEU A 132 11.51 -19.95 5.85
N ILE A 133 11.95 -18.71 6.07
CA ILE A 133 12.32 -17.77 4.99
C ILE A 133 13.55 -18.28 4.23
N ALA A 134 14.58 -18.72 4.94
CA ALA A 134 15.83 -19.20 4.33
C ALA A 134 15.63 -20.46 3.46
N ASN A 135 14.64 -21.29 3.82
CA ASN A 135 14.33 -22.51 3.11
C ASN A 135 13.29 -22.32 1.97
N SER A 136 12.73 -21.13 1.78
CA SER A 136 11.80 -20.80 0.70
C SER A 136 12.56 -20.44 -0.59
N ASN A 137 12.02 -20.86 -1.73
CA ASN A 137 12.61 -20.50 -3.03
C ASN A 137 12.23 -19.08 -3.48
N PHE A 138 11.06 -18.60 -3.08
CA PHE A 138 10.54 -17.28 -3.49
C PHE A 138 10.84 -16.16 -2.50
N ALA A 139 10.89 -16.46 -1.20
CA ALA A 139 11.04 -15.45 -0.17
C ALA A 139 12.31 -14.59 -0.31
N PRO A 140 13.52 -15.13 -0.59
CA PRO A 140 14.72 -14.32 -0.76
C PRO A 140 14.60 -13.32 -1.91
N THR A 141 14.03 -13.74 -3.05
CA THR A 141 13.84 -12.88 -4.22
C THR A 141 12.85 -11.75 -3.92
N LEU A 142 11.75 -12.06 -3.23
CA LEU A 142 10.75 -11.08 -2.83
C LEU A 142 11.32 -10.06 -1.84
N ILE A 143 12.14 -10.50 -0.91
CA ILE A 143 12.81 -9.62 0.07
C ILE A 143 13.76 -8.65 -0.65
N ILE A 144 14.58 -9.14 -1.58
CA ILE A 144 15.51 -8.30 -2.35
C ILE A 144 14.73 -7.26 -3.16
N THR A 145 13.65 -7.68 -3.83
CA THR A 145 12.81 -6.77 -4.62
C THR A 145 12.16 -5.69 -3.74
N ALA A 146 11.65 -6.08 -2.57
CA ALA A 146 11.06 -5.13 -1.63
C ALA A 146 12.11 -4.16 -1.06
N ASP A 147 13.30 -4.63 -0.72
CA ASP A 147 14.39 -3.79 -0.22
C ASP A 147 14.84 -2.77 -1.25
N GLN A 148 14.99 -3.18 -2.50
CA GLN A 148 15.32 -2.26 -3.61
C GLN A 148 14.22 -1.20 -3.79
N PHE A 149 12.95 -1.59 -3.73
CA PHE A 149 11.84 -0.66 -3.84
C PHE A 149 11.79 0.35 -2.69
N LEU A 150 12.03 -0.11 -1.46
CA LEU A 150 12.08 0.75 -0.27
C LEU A 150 13.27 1.72 -0.32
N ASN A 151 14.43 1.25 -0.78
CA ASN A 151 15.62 2.10 -0.93
C ASN A 151 15.42 3.16 -2.01
N PHE A 152 14.80 2.79 -3.14
CA PHE A 152 14.42 3.76 -4.18
C PHE A 152 13.46 4.82 -3.63
N GLY A 153 12.44 4.40 -2.87
CA GLY A 153 11.52 5.32 -2.22
C GLY A 153 12.21 6.30 -1.26
N ARG A 154 13.19 5.82 -0.48
CA ARG A 154 13.99 6.70 0.41
C ARG A 154 14.81 7.72 -0.37
N GLN A 155 15.49 7.30 -1.44
CA GLN A 155 16.28 8.21 -2.27
C GLN A 155 15.43 9.33 -2.86
N VAL A 156 14.22 9.00 -3.36
CA VAL A 156 13.30 10.00 -3.89
C VAL A 156 12.85 10.99 -2.81
N VAL A 157 12.60 10.51 -1.60
CA VAL A 157 12.19 11.38 -0.47
C VAL A 157 13.35 12.27 -0.02
N GLU A 158 14.56 11.74 0.09
CA GLU A 158 15.76 12.51 0.46
C GLU A 158 16.10 13.58 -0.59
N GLU A 159 16.05 13.24 -1.87
CA GLU A 159 16.26 14.19 -2.97
C GLU A 159 15.22 15.33 -2.97
N GLN A 160 13.99 15.02 -2.59
CA GLN A 160 12.95 16.06 -2.45
C GLN A 160 13.20 16.93 -1.21
N ALA A 161 13.61 16.35 -0.09
CA ALA A 161 13.89 17.09 1.13
C ALA A 161 15.05 18.10 0.93
N ASP A 162 16.10 17.71 0.21
CA ASP A 162 17.23 18.60 -0.12
C ASP A 162 16.85 19.76 -1.03
N LYS A 163 15.80 19.62 -1.86
CA LYS A 163 15.31 20.71 -2.74
C LYS A 163 14.50 21.77 -1.99
N PHE A 164 14.04 21.47 -0.79
CA PHE A 164 13.20 22.36 0.02
C PHE A 164 13.91 22.91 1.27
N SER A 165 15.15 22.53 1.52
CA SER A 165 16.00 23.10 2.57
C SER A 165 16.97 24.12 2.01
#